data_c1f0332ccdb02c0eb4a6cede49e4ebfb
#
_entry.id   c1f0332ccdb02c0eb4a6cede49e4ebfb
#
_cell.length_a   1.000
_cell.length_b   1.000
_cell.length_c   1.000
_cell.angle_alpha   90.00
_cell.angle_beta   90.00
_cell.angle_gamma   90.00
#
_symmetry.space_group_name_H-M   'P 1'
#
loop_
_entity.id
_entity.type
_entity.pdbx_description
1 polymer ?
#
loop_
_entity_poly.entity_id
_entity_poly.type
_entity_poly.pdbx_seq_one_letter_code
_entity_poly.pdbx_strand_id
1 'polypeptide(L)'
;IEKSFLDLGLSIAASYFNLKYYDVLEAWNTSSWLAQNLPGTVKSQGLELISKWKKSEKLNFGFNYTYTSTYDGAEQDDPDKNESYHDARLVRVPRHIINLTTNMKIPGYKNLDLTINTKWSDSARDYGNGNRTWRDETIDDYLVNDLSIKYDLWNTYNLFFDINNILDEKYETTRDYSQMNRSFNFGIRRVY
;
A
#
# COMPACT_ATOMS: atom_id res chain seq x y z
N ILE A 1 6.08 4.60 19.67
CA ILE A 1 7.43 4.46 20.28
C ILE A 1 8.44 4.58 19.16
N GLU A 2 9.49 5.39 19.37
CA GLU A 2 10.59 5.55 18.43
C GLU A 2 11.92 5.37 19.15
N LYS A 3 12.88 4.72 18.49
CA LYS A 3 14.24 4.56 18.99
C LYS A 3 15.26 4.66 17.84
N SER A 4 16.32 5.44 18.09
CA SER A 4 17.44 5.58 17.16
C SER A 4 18.70 4.97 17.76
N PHE A 5 19.42 4.22 16.93
CA PHE A 5 20.70 3.58 17.22
C PHE A 5 21.76 4.27 16.34
N LEU A 6 22.30 5.39 16.83
CA LEU A 6 23.16 6.26 16.03
C LEU A 6 24.40 5.56 15.50
N ASP A 7 25.03 4.71 16.31
CA ASP A 7 26.24 3.96 15.94
C ASP A 7 25.99 2.96 14.80
N LEU A 8 24.73 2.52 14.66
CA LEU A 8 24.32 1.58 13.61
C LEU A 8 23.68 2.30 12.41
N GLY A 9 23.45 3.60 12.50
CA GLY A 9 22.69 4.36 11.50
C GLY A 9 21.25 3.85 11.34
N LEU A 10 20.66 3.26 12.40
CA LEU A 10 19.35 2.61 12.38
C LEU A 10 18.36 3.39 13.24
N SER A 11 17.17 3.66 12.69
CA SER A 11 16.02 4.12 13.47
C SER A 11 14.84 3.19 13.26
N ILE A 12 14.08 2.95 14.33
CA ILE A 12 12.88 2.12 14.33
C ILE A 12 11.78 2.88 15.05
N ALA A 13 10.60 2.93 14.45
CA ALA A 13 9.39 3.43 15.05
C ALA A 13 8.29 2.38 14.96
N ALA A 14 7.50 2.25 16.02
CA ALA A 14 6.32 1.39 16.07
C ALA A 14 5.14 2.18 16.62
N SER A 15 4.00 2.05 15.98
CA SER A 15 2.73 2.64 16.40
C SER A 15 1.61 1.61 16.42
N TYR A 16 0.69 1.79 17.34
CA TYR A 16 -0.59 1.08 17.38
C TYR A 16 -1.70 2.09 17.13
N PHE A 17 -2.65 1.76 16.28
CA PHE A 17 -3.83 2.55 16.06
C PHE A 17 -5.10 1.74 16.33
N ASN A 18 -6.14 2.44 16.80
CA ASN A 18 -7.48 1.88 17.01
C ASN A 18 -8.50 2.98 16.72
N LEU A 19 -9.23 2.79 15.64
CA LEU A 19 -10.18 3.75 15.10
C LEU A 19 -11.58 3.13 15.12
N LYS A 20 -12.57 3.96 15.46
CA LYS A 20 -13.99 3.62 15.37
C LYS A 20 -14.70 4.72 14.59
N TYR A 21 -15.48 4.31 13.62
CA TYR A 21 -16.27 5.20 12.81
C TYR A 21 -17.74 4.90 13.05
N TYR A 22 -18.51 5.94 13.32
CA TYR A 22 -19.95 5.92 13.49
C TYR A 22 -20.59 6.63 12.31
N ASP A 23 -21.84 6.26 11.97
CA ASP A 23 -22.61 6.93 10.93
C ASP A 23 -21.87 7.03 9.59
N VAL A 24 -21.18 5.95 9.19
CA VAL A 24 -20.46 5.90 7.92
C VAL A 24 -21.46 6.06 6.77
N LEU A 25 -21.17 6.95 5.84
CA LEU A 25 -22.00 7.15 4.67
C LEU A 25 -21.81 6.00 3.68
N GLU A 26 -22.91 5.36 3.31
CA GLU A 26 -22.96 4.49 2.14
C GLU A 26 -23.26 5.33 0.89
N ALA A 27 -22.40 5.26 -0.11
CA ALA A 27 -22.55 6.07 -1.31
C ALA A 27 -23.75 5.66 -2.18
N TRP A 28 -24.27 4.42 -2.02
CA TRP A 28 -25.31 3.87 -2.88
C TRP A 28 -26.29 2.96 -2.14
N ASN A 29 -27.45 3.45 -1.86
CA ASN A 29 -28.60 2.57 -1.67
C ASN A 29 -29.16 2.23 -3.04
N THR A 30 -29.13 0.95 -3.43
CA THR A 30 -29.57 0.49 -4.76
C THR A 30 -31.07 0.70 -5.00
N SER A 31 -31.85 0.88 -3.94
CA SER A 31 -33.29 1.11 -4.04
C SER A 31 -33.66 2.58 -4.18
N SER A 32 -32.90 3.48 -3.58
CA SER A 32 -33.25 4.91 -3.52
C SER A 32 -32.27 5.83 -4.27
N TRP A 33 -31.08 5.34 -4.61
CA TRP A 33 -29.98 6.13 -5.19
C TRP A 33 -29.54 7.32 -4.32
N LEU A 34 -29.86 7.27 -3.03
CA LEU A 34 -29.50 8.30 -2.06
C LEU A 34 -28.41 7.79 -1.14
N ALA A 35 -27.49 8.69 -0.81
CA ALA A 35 -26.53 8.42 0.25
C ALA A 35 -27.27 8.33 1.58
N GLN A 36 -26.97 7.31 2.37
CA GLN A 36 -27.52 7.12 3.70
C GLN A 36 -26.42 6.68 4.68
N ASN A 37 -26.68 6.91 5.95
CA ASN A 37 -25.80 6.42 6.99
C ASN A 37 -25.99 4.90 7.16
N LEU A 38 -24.89 4.17 7.20
CA LEU A 38 -24.92 2.77 7.57
C LEU A 38 -25.17 2.63 9.07
N PRO A 39 -26.08 1.76 9.50
CA PRO A 39 -26.22 1.44 10.91
C PRO A 39 -24.97 0.71 11.41
N GLY A 40 -24.65 0.89 12.70
CA GLY A 40 -23.55 0.17 13.34
C GLY A 40 -22.22 0.92 13.34
N THR A 41 -21.16 0.19 13.63
CA THR A 41 -19.82 0.76 13.85
C THR A 41 -18.78 0.06 13.01
N VAL A 42 -18.06 0.82 12.20
CA VAL A 42 -16.87 0.33 11.49
C VAL A 42 -15.65 0.52 12.39
N LYS A 43 -14.83 -0.53 12.53
CA LYS A 43 -13.61 -0.51 13.34
C LYS A 43 -12.40 -0.81 12.46
N SER A 44 -11.28 -0.14 12.75
CA SER A 44 -9.98 -0.42 12.18
C SER A 44 -8.92 -0.32 13.26
N GLN A 45 -8.12 -1.37 13.44
CA GLN A 45 -7.01 -1.39 14.39
C GLN A 45 -5.80 -2.07 13.79
N GLY A 46 -4.63 -1.72 14.26
CA GLY A 46 -3.43 -2.32 13.72
C GLY A 46 -2.14 -1.83 14.32
N LEU A 47 -1.07 -2.30 13.71
CA LEU A 47 0.30 -1.98 14.06
C LEU A 47 1.03 -1.46 12.81
N GLU A 48 1.84 -0.46 13.00
CA GLU A 48 2.77 0.04 11.98
C GLU A 48 4.20 -0.05 12.52
N LEU A 49 5.09 -0.57 11.70
CA LEU A 49 6.52 -0.62 11.97
C LEU A 49 7.25 0.10 10.85
N ILE A 50 8.03 1.10 11.20
CA ILE A 50 8.86 1.86 10.26
C ILE A 50 10.31 1.70 10.70
N SER A 51 11.17 1.34 9.76
CA SER A 51 12.61 1.28 9.98
C SER A 51 13.36 2.01 8.88
N LYS A 52 14.36 2.78 9.25
CA LYS A 52 15.31 3.42 8.33
C LYS A 52 16.72 3.02 8.74
N TRP A 53 17.47 2.48 7.80
CA TRP A 53 18.83 2.04 8.05
C TRP A 53 19.79 2.65 7.04
N LYS A 54 20.62 3.58 7.51
CA LYS A 54 21.75 4.12 6.76
C LYS A 54 22.96 3.21 6.99
N LYS A 55 23.08 2.13 6.20
CA LYS A 55 24.17 1.18 6.33
C LYS A 55 25.53 1.81 5.94
N SER A 56 25.50 2.75 5.00
CA SER A 56 26.67 3.52 4.58
C SER A 56 26.25 4.79 3.85
N GLU A 57 27.20 5.64 3.47
CA GLU A 57 26.92 6.81 2.60
C GLU A 57 26.40 6.42 1.21
N LYS A 58 26.55 5.15 0.83
CA LYS A 58 26.17 4.64 -0.50
C LYS A 58 24.98 3.70 -0.48
N LEU A 59 24.53 3.27 0.70
CA LEU A 59 23.48 2.25 0.81
C LEU A 59 22.58 2.52 2.00
N ASN A 60 21.30 2.78 1.69
CA ASN A 60 20.26 3.06 2.67
C ASN A 60 19.06 2.18 2.40
N PHE A 61 18.38 1.77 3.47
CA PHE A 61 17.15 0.99 3.42
C PHE A 61 16.03 1.71 4.19
N GLY A 62 14.84 1.67 3.62
CA GLY A 62 13.60 2.02 4.29
C GLY A 62 12.69 0.81 4.30
N PHE A 63 12.15 0.46 5.45
CA PHE A 63 11.21 -0.64 5.61
C PHE A 63 9.96 -0.14 6.33
N ASN A 64 8.79 -0.43 5.76
CA ASN A 64 7.51 -0.18 6.40
C ASN A 64 6.69 -1.46 6.37
N TYR A 65 6.12 -1.81 7.52
CA TYR A 65 5.16 -2.89 7.66
C TYR A 65 3.91 -2.36 8.34
N THR A 66 2.75 -2.69 7.78
CA THR A 66 1.45 -2.38 8.36
C THR A 66 0.64 -3.66 8.50
N TYR A 67 0.14 -3.88 9.70
CA TYR A 67 -0.90 -4.86 9.99
C TYR A 67 -2.20 -4.12 10.28
N THR A 68 -3.29 -4.47 9.57
CA THR A 68 -4.61 -3.87 9.74
C THR A 68 -5.66 -4.96 9.95
N SER A 69 -6.40 -4.86 11.04
CA SER A 69 -7.59 -5.66 11.31
C SER A 69 -8.81 -4.74 11.26
N THR A 70 -9.78 -5.08 10.43
CA THR A 70 -10.99 -4.30 10.26
C THR A 70 -12.23 -5.11 10.65
N TYR A 71 -13.28 -4.40 11.05
CA TYR A 71 -14.58 -4.96 11.35
C TYR A 71 -15.66 -4.00 10.84
N ASP A 72 -16.57 -4.53 10.04
CA ASP A 72 -17.73 -3.82 9.53
C ASP A 72 -18.98 -4.24 10.32
N GLY A 73 -19.28 -3.51 11.39
CA GLY A 73 -20.43 -3.77 12.23
C GLY A 73 -21.75 -3.39 11.57
N ALA A 74 -21.71 -2.53 10.55
CA ALA A 74 -22.91 -2.13 9.80
C ALA A 74 -23.56 -3.30 9.05
N GLU A 75 -22.76 -4.29 8.64
CA GLU A 75 -23.27 -5.46 7.95
C GLU A 75 -23.80 -6.56 8.87
N GLN A 76 -23.28 -6.67 10.09
CA GLN A 76 -23.77 -7.67 11.05
C GLN A 76 -25.12 -7.26 11.66
N ASP A 77 -25.40 -5.97 11.72
CA ASP A 77 -26.63 -5.45 12.30
C ASP A 77 -27.78 -5.34 11.28
N ASP A 78 -27.56 -5.75 10.03
CA ASP A 78 -28.60 -5.76 8.99
C ASP A 78 -29.46 -7.04 9.10
N PRO A 79 -30.73 -6.92 9.55
CA PRO A 79 -31.59 -8.07 9.75
C PRO A 79 -31.97 -8.82 8.47
N ASP A 80 -31.79 -8.21 7.30
CA ASP A 80 -32.07 -8.81 6.00
C ASP A 80 -30.87 -9.59 5.42
N LYS A 81 -29.71 -9.54 6.08
CA LYS A 81 -28.53 -10.29 5.68
C LYS A 81 -28.49 -11.65 6.34
N ASN A 82 -28.60 -12.67 5.52
CA ASN A 82 -28.60 -14.07 5.91
C ASN A 82 -27.29 -14.42 6.67
N GLU A 83 -27.37 -15.24 7.71
CA GLU A 83 -26.31 -15.61 8.68
C GLU A 83 -25.02 -16.23 8.12
N SER A 84 -24.86 -16.31 6.80
CA SER A 84 -23.69 -16.94 6.15
C SER A 84 -22.45 -16.03 6.02
N TYR A 85 -22.50 -14.77 6.42
CA TYR A 85 -21.35 -13.86 6.37
C TYR A 85 -20.51 -13.98 7.65
N HIS A 86 -19.65 -14.98 7.67
CA HIS A 86 -18.78 -15.23 8.83
C HIS A 86 -17.59 -14.26 8.95
N ASP A 87 -17.36 -13.38 8.00
CA ASP A 87 -16.20 -12.48 8.02
C ASP A 87 -16.63 -11.03 7.74
N ALA A 88 -16.80 -10.27 8.81
CA ALA A 88 -17.16 -8.85 8.79
C ALA A 88 -15.95 -7.92 8.52
N ARG A 89 -14.95 -8.34 7.76
CA ARG A 89 -13.85 -7.47 7.37
C ARG A 89 -14.27 -6.50 6.27
N LEU A 90 -13.73 -5.28 6.32
CA LEU A 90 -13.86 -4.36 5.19
C LEU A 90 -13.25 -4.97 3.93
N VAL A 91 -13.94 -4.79 2.81
CA VAL A 91 -13.41 -5.19 1.49
C VAL A 91 -12.27 -4.29 1.06
N ARG A 92 -11.38 -4.79 0.22
CA ARG A 92 -10.22 -4.09 -0.36
C ARG A 92 -9.21 -3.57 0.67
N VAL A 93 -9.24 -4.14 1.87
CA VAL A 93 -8.28 -3.83 2.93
C VAL A 93 -7.45 -5.08 3.22
N PRO A 94 -6.23 -5.18 2.67
CA PRO A 94 -5.31 -6.26 2.98
C PRO A 94 -4.90 -6.21 4.46
N ARG A 95 -4.69 -7.37 5.06
CA ARG A 95 -4.23 -7.45 6.47
C ARG A 95 -2.78 -7.03 6.62
N HIS A 96 -1.96 -7.35 5.67
CA HIS A 96 -0.53 -7.10 5.73
C HIS A 96 -0.06 -6.34 4.49
N ILE A 97 0.71 -5.29 4.70
CA ILE A 97 1.40 -4.56 3.64
C ILE A 97 2.86 -4.40 4.06
N ILE A 98 3.77 -4.72 3.16
CA ILE A 98 5.20 -4.52 3.33
C ILE A 98 5.70 -3.61 2.21
N ASN A 99 6.47 -2.58 2.56
CA ASN A 99 7.19 -1.76 1.61
C ASN A 99 8.67 -1.75 2.00
N LEU A 100 9.54 -2.00 1.03
CA LEU A 100 10.98 -1.92 1.16
C LEU A 100 11.52 -0.97 0.10
N THR A 101 12.23 0.07 0.53
CA THR A 101 12.96 0.98 -0.35
C THR A 101 14.45 0.76 -0.15
N THR A 102 15.17 0.54 -1.24
CA THR A 102 16.63 0.44 -1.25
C THR A 102 17.20 1.57 -2.10
N ASN A 103 17.99 2.44 -1.50
CA ASN A 103 18.72 3.50 -2.21
C ASN A 103 20.19 3.16 -2.23
N MET A 104 20.78 3.18 -3.43
CA MET A 104 22.17 2.79 -3.65
C MET A 104 22.88 3.76 -4.59
N LYS A 105 24.07 4.21 -4.19
CA LYS A 105 25.02 4.90 -5.08
C LYS A 105 25.97 3.87 -5.68
N ILE A 106 26.04 3.83 -7.01
CA ILE A 106 26.81 2.80 -7.70
C ILE A 106 28.32 3.07 -7.55
N PRO A 107 29.10 2.12 -7.01
CA PRO A 107 30.54 2.26 -6.93
C PRO A 107 31.17 2.49 -8.31
N GLY A 108 32.09 3.46 -8.41
CA GLY A 108 32.70 3.83 -9.69
C GLY A 108 31.96 4.89 -10.51
N TYR A 109 30.65 5.11 -10.20
CA TYR A 109 29.81 6.11 -10.88
C TYR A 109 29.29 7.11 -9.84
N LYS A 110 30.06 8.17 -9.56
CA LYS A 110 29.75 9.12 -8.47
C LYS A 110 28.39 9.81 -8.59
N ASN A 111 27.85 9.91 -9.80
CA ASN A 111 26.65 10.67 -10.12
C ASN A 111 25.45 9.76 -10.42
N LEU A 112 25.57 8.45 -10.17
CA LEU A 112 24.53 7.47 -10.48
C LEU A 112 23.88 6.95 -9.19
N ASP A 113 22.62 7.29 -9.00
CA ASP A 113 21.79 6.83 -7.92
C ASP A 113 20.76 5.81 -8.44
N LEU A 114 20.58 4.73 -7.70
CA LEU A 114 19.59 3.68 -7.92
C LEU A 114 18.63 3.64 -6.74
N THR A 115 17.33 3.57 -7.04
CA THR A 115 16.30 3.30 -6.05
C THR A 115 15.46 2.12 -6.50
N ILE A 116 15.33 1.13 -5.63
CA ILE A 116 14.42 0.00 -5.81
C ILE A 116 13.33 0.12 -4.76
N ASN A 117 12.08 0.11 -5.19
CA ASN A 117 10.91 0.02 -4.32
C ASN A 117 10.25 -1.33 -4.52
N THR A 118 10.08 -2.07 -3.44
CA THR A 118 9.37 -3.35 -3.42
C THR A 118 8.14 -3.19 -2.54
N LYS A 119 6.99 -3.51 -3.07
CA LYS A 119 5.73 -3.56 -2.33
C LYS A 119 5.13 -4.96 -2.41
N TRP A 120 4.89 -5.54 -1.25
CA TRP A 120 4.04 -6.72 -1.13
C TRP A 120 2.75 -6.35 -0.38
N SER A 121 1.64 -6.84 -0.89
CA SER A 121 0.32 -6.72 -0.28
C SER A 121 -0.28 -8.10 -0.12
N ASP A 122 -0.78 -8.41 1.06
CA ASP A 122 -1.59 -9.60 1.31
C ASP A 122 -2.87 -9.56 0.47
N SER A 123 -3.48 -10.72 0.30
CA SER A 123 -4.79 -10.85 -0.31
C SER A 123 -5.85 -10.03 0.42
N ALA A 124 -6.86 -9.58 -0.30
CA ALA A 124 -7.97 -8.85 0.25
C ALA A 124 -9.30 -9.40 -0.24
N ARG A 125 -10.35 -9.23 0.54
CA ARG A 125 -11.71 -9.55 0.12
C ARG A 125 -12.23 -8.46 -0.82
N ASP A 126 -13.11 -8.85 -1.73
CA ASP A 126 -13.85 -7.92 -2.58
C ASP A 126 -15.30 -8.39 -2.78
N TYR A 127 -16.09 -7.59 -3.45
CA TYR A 127 -17.46 -7.92 -3.82
C TYR A 127 -17.47 -8.85 -5.04
N GLY A 128 -18.24 -9.94 -4.97
CA GLY A 128 -18.46 -10.82 -6.09
C GLY A 128 -19.46 -10.26 -7.10
N ASN A 129 -19.23 -10.50 -8.40
CA ASN A 129 -20.17 -10.26 -9.51
C ASN A 129 -20.90 -8.90 -9.51
N GLY A 130 -20.25 -7.84 -9.04
CA GLY A 130 -20.83 -6.49 -8.98
C GLY A 130 -21.97 -6.34 -7.98
N ASN A 131 -22.29 -7.36 -7.22
CA ASN A 131 -23.29 -7.32 -6.18
C ASN A 131 -22.63 -7.15 -4.80
N ARG A 132 -22.91 -6.06 -4.12
CA ARG A 132 -22.37 -5.75 -2.79
C ARG A 132 -22.71 -6.76 -1.70
N THR A 133 -23.67 -7.64 -1.95
CA THR A 133 -24.10 -8.66 -0.99
C THR A 133 -23.24 -9.92 -1.02
N TRP A 134 -22.35 -10.08 -2.04
CA TRP A 134 -21.53 -11.27 -2.22
C TRP A 134 -20.05 -10.90 -2.01
N ARG A 135 -19.57 -11.10 -0.79
CA ARG A 135 -18.16 -10.80 -0.40
C ARG A 135 -17.26 -12.03 -0.46
N ASP A 136 -17.59 -12.99 -1.31
CA ASP A 136 -16.89 -14.27 -1.36
C ASP A 136 -15.73 -14.29 -2.33
N GLU A 137 -15.43 -13.14 -2.92
CA GLU A 137 -14.33 -13.01 -3.86
C GLU A 137 -13.08 -12.47 -3.18
N THR A 138 -11.95 -12.91 -3.68
CA THR A 138 -10.65 -12.53 -3.15
C THR A 138 -9.82 -11.86 -4.25
N ILE A 139 -9.21 -10.76 -3.91
CA ILE A 139 -8.11 -10.18 -4.67
C ILE A 139 -6.86 -10.90 -4.18
N ASP A 140 -6.07 -11.47 -5.08
CA ASP A 140 -4.86 -12.20 -4.73
C ASP A 140 -3.80 -11.26 -4.14
N ASP A 141 -2.88 -11.82 -3.37
CA ASP A 141 -1.68 -11.12 -2.94
C ASP A 141 -0.79 -10.81 -4.14
N TYR A 142 0.01 -9.76 -4.03
CA TYR A 142 0.91 -9.36 -5.11
C TYR A 142 2.22 -8.77 -4.60
N LEU A 143 3.26 -8.89 -5.44
CA LEU A 143 4.58 -8.33 -5.23
C LEU A 143 4.99 -7.47 -6.43
N VAL A 144 5.07 -6.16 -6.23
CA VAL A 144 5.48 -5.21 -7.27
C VAL A 144 6.84 -4.63 -6.93
N ASN A 145 7.69 -4.54 -7.95
CA ASN A 145 9.01 -3.95 -7.84
C ASN A 145 9.17 -2.83 -8.87
N ASP A 146 9.61 -1.66 -8.42
CA ASP A 146 9.92 -0.52 -9.26
C ASP A 146 11.41 -0.20 -9.17
N LEU A 147 11.98 0.26 -10.27
CA LEU A 147 13.36 0.73 -10.35
C LEU A 147 13.38 2.18 -10.83
N SER A 148 14.10 3.02 -10.12
CA SER A 148 14.41 4.38 -10.54
C SER A 148 15.93 4.56 -10.64
N ILE A 149 16.38 5.09 -11.75
CA ILE A 149 17.75 5.42 -12.05
C ILE A 149 17.86 6.92 -12.22
N LYS A 150 18.71 7.56 -11.45
CA LYS A 150 19.00 8.98 -11.56
C LYS A 150 20.47 9.19 -11.85
N TYR A 151 20.77 10.02 -12.85
CA TYR A 151 22.13 10.40 -13.20
C TYR A 151 22.28 11.92 -13.20
N ASP A 152 23.22 12.43 -12.38
CA ASP A 152 23.52 13.85 -12.31
C ASP A 152 24.58 14.20 -13.36
N LEU A 153 24.15 14.93 -14.39
CA LEU A 153 24.99 15.36 -15.50
C LEU A 153 25.48 16.78 -15.25
N TRP A 154 26.80 16.94 -15.08
CA TRP A 154 27.50 18.22 -14.91
C TRP A 154 26.96 19.12 -13.79
N ASN A 155 26.33 18.55 -12.77
CA ASN A 155 25.66 19.29 -11.68
C ASN A 155 24.57 20.27 -12.14
N THR A 156 24.16 20.21 -13.41
CA THR A 156 23.20 21.13 -14.02
C THR A 156 21.93 20.41 -14.45
N TYR A 157 22.05 19.16 -14.84
CA TYR A 157 20.91 18.38 -15.31
C TYR A 157 20.82 17.05 -14.56
N ASN A 158 19.61 16.66 -14.19
CA ASN A 158 19.29 15.33 -13.73
C ASN A 158 18.58 14.58 -14.84
N LEU A 159 19.15 13.48 -15.28
CA LEU A 159 18.49 12.49 -16.11
C LEU A 159 17.83 11.47 -15.19
N PHE A 160 16.62 11.06 -15.49
CA PHE A 160 15.96 9.99 -14.76
C PHE A 160 15.31 9.00 -15.71
N PHE A 161 15.35 7.75 -15.31
CA PHE A 161 14.71 6.63 -15.99
C PHE A 161 14.06 5.73 -14.95
N ASP A 162 12.75 5.56 -15.06
CA ASP A 162 11.96 4.74 -14.16
C ASP A 162 11.36 3.56 -14.91
N ILE A 163 11.41 2.41 -14.28
CA ILE A 163 10.70 1.20 -14.69
C ILE A 163 9.73 0.86 -13.57
N ASN A 164 8.45 1.03 -13.80
CA ASN A 164 7.43 0.60 -12.85
C ASN A 164 7.03 -0.84 -13.18
N ASN A 165 6.78 -1.62 -12.14
CA ASN A 165 6.39 -3.03 -12.25
C ASN A 165 7.39 -3.83 -13.12
N ILE A 166 8.65 -3.87 -12.69
CA ILE A 166 9.78 -4.47 -13.44
C ILE A 166 9.49 -5.92 -13.85
N LEU A 167 8.82 -6.70 -12.98
CA LEU A 167 8.53 -8.11 -13.20
C LEU A 167 7.28 -8.32 -14.05
N ASP A 168 6.59 -7.24 -14.45
CA ASP A 168 5.34 -7.28 -15.20
C ASP A 168 4.24 -8.09 -14.48
N GLU A 169 4.20 -7.94 -13.14
CA GLU A 169 3.21 -8.60 -12.31
C GLU A 169 1.81 -8.18 -12.71
N LYS A 170 0.92 -9.15 -12.89
CA LYS A 170 -0.48 -8.90 -13.18
C LYS A 170 -1.25 -8.93 -11.88
N TYR A 171 -1.69 -7.79 -11.42
CA TYR A 171 -2.36 -7.68 -10.15
C TYR A 171 -3.54 -6.71 -10.20
N GLU A 172 -4.39 -6.85 -9.22
CA GLU A 172 -5.57 -6.02 -9.01
C GLU A 172 -5.55 -5.45 -7.59
N THR A 173 -6.11 -4.26 -7.41
CA THR A 173 -6.39 -3.67 -6.09
C THR A 173 -7.89 -3.55 -5.86
N THR A 174 -8.64 -3.79 -6.90
CA THR A 174 -10.09 -3.91 -6.98
C THR A 174 -10.34 -4.98 -8.01
N ARG A 175 -11.22 -5.92 -7.72
CA ARG A 175 -11.55 -7.02 -8.61
C ARG A 175 -11.98 -6.50 -9.99
N ASP A 176 -11.55 -7.20 -11.02
CA ASP A 176 -11.79 -6.88 -12.44
C ASP A 176 -11.21 -5.53 -12.91
N TYR A 177 -10.37 -4.91 -12.09
CA TYR A 177 -9.64 -3.70 -12.45
C TYR A 177 -8.14 -3.95 -12.39
N SER A 178 -7.59 -4.47 -13.49
CA SER A 178 -6.17 -4.71 -13.63
C SER A 178 -5.37 -3.42 -13.48
N GLN A 179 -4.29 -3.49 -12.72
CA GLN A 179 -3.34 -2.40 -12.59
C GLN A 179 -2.42 -2.32 -13.81
N MET A 180 -1.69 -1.23 -13.92
CA MET A 180 -0.79 -0.99 -15.05
C MET A 180 0.31 -2.05 -15.08
N ASN A 181 0.49 -2.66 -16.25
CA ASN A 181 1.62 -3.53 -16.55
C ASN A 181 2.94 -2.74 -16.49
N ARG A 182 4.07 -3.41 -16.75
CA ARG A 182 5.36 -2.74 -16.79
C ARG A 182 5.31 -1.49 -17.67
N SER A 183 5.79 -0.37 -17.11
CA SER A 183 5.85 0.91 -17.80
C SER A 183 7.21 1.58 -17.62
N PHE A 184 7.55 2.45 -18.55
CA PHE A 184 8.83 3.15 -18.59
C PHE A 184 8.59 4.64 -18.64
N ASN A 185 9.32 5.39 -17.80
CA ASN A 185 9.35 6.84 -17.82
C ASN A 185 10.78 7.31 -18.01
N PHE A 186 10.95 8.34 -18.80
CA PHE A 186 12.24 8.96 -19.02
C PHE A 186 12.09 10.47 -18.99
N GLY A 187 13.05 11.17 -18.44
CA GLY A 187 13.03 12.63 -18.44
C GLY A 187 14.37 13.26 -18.09
N ILE A 188 14.41 14.58 -18.29
CA ILE A 188 15.52 15.45 -17.93
C ILE A 188 14.99 16.65 -17.15
N ARG A 189 15.67 17.00 -16.07
CA ARG A 189 15.37 18.19 -15.25
C ARG A 189 16.62 19.05 -15.14
N ARG A 190 16.47 20.35 -15.41
CA ARG A 190 17.53 21.32 -15.12
C ARG A 190 17.48 21.71 -13.64
N VAL A 191 18.64 21.78 -13.01
CA VAL A 191 18.82 22.28 -11.65
C VAL A 191 19.41 23.69 -11.74
N TYR A 192 18.77 24.65 -11.08
CA TYR A 192 19.19 26.06 -11.05
C TYR A 192 19.98 26.38 -9.81
#